data_d6b5ea2f478ac5a697a10e1ba7c2b1a6
#
_entry.id   d6b5ea2f478ac5a697a10e1ba7c2b1a6
#
_cell.length_a   1.000
_cell.length_b   1.000
_cell.length_c   1.000
_cell.angle_alpha   90.00
_cell.angle_beta   90.00
_cell.angle_gamma   90.00
#
_symmetry.space_group_name_H-M   'P 1'
#
loop_
_entity.id
_entity.type
_entity.pdbx_description
1 polymer ?
#
loop_
_entity_poly.entity_id
_entity_poly.type
_entity_poly.pdbx_seq_one_letter_code
_entity_poly.pdbx_strand_id
1 'polypeptide(L)'
;MIDHDTADNAPREGSDEPLARLRNHGPEALSEAELLGVLLEHGRTHAASSRYAARVLDAYGGARSLARAGFGELAIDLGAKRALRFMAAIELSRRALSEPLRAGVPLRSSRDVHRAFEARVAELPDEVVLAVLLDVKQRPVAERMIARGSPAGCAVSVREVFALAVREAAVGIVLVHNHPSGDPTPSEADRAITDELVRAGLVLGLPLVDHVIVARSKAFSFLDAGLLGDARMEQP
;
A
#
# COMPACT_ATOMS: atom_id res chain seq x y z
N MET A 1 3.47 68.89 -20.68
CA MET A 1 2.94 68.80 -19.31
C MET A 1 2.02 67.63 -19.28
N ILE A 2 2.56 66.43 -19.09
CA ILE A 2 1.81 65.23 -18.78
C ILE A 2 2.71 64.42 -17.86
N ASP A 3 2.31 64.31 -16.60
CA ASP A 3 2.96 63.54 -15.54
C ASP A 3 2.94 62.06 -15.89
N HIS A 4 4.11 61.45 -15.88
CA HIS A 4 4.24 60.01 -15.88
C HIS A 4 4.25 59.50 -14.43
N ASP A 5 3.14 58.93 -14.09
CA ASP A 5 2.89 58.13 -12.90
C ASP A 5 3.95 57.06 -12.77
N THR A 6 4.82 57.19 -11.80
CA THR A 6 5.79 56.18 -11.42
C THR A 6 5.06 55.10 -10.65
N ALA A 7 4.65 54.04 -11.35
CA ALA A 7 4.11 52.84 -10.75
C ALA A 7 5.12 52.27 -9.74
N ASP A 8 4.69 52.30 -8.52
CA ASP A 8 5.27 51.72 -7.33
C ASP A 8 5.67 50.24 -7.57
N ASN A 9 6.97 50.03 -7.66
CA ASN A 9 7.53 48.68 -7.78
C ASN A 9 7.74 48.09 -6.37
N ALA A 10 6.63 47.84 -5.69
CA ALA A 10 6.66 47.05 -4.46
C ALA A 10 7.23 45.65 -4.74
N PRO A 11 8.16 45.12 -3.92
CA PRO A 11 8.73 43.80 -4.14
C PRO A 11 7.60 42.79 -4.14
N ARG A 12 7.51 42.02 -5.22
CA ARG A 12 6.56 40.94 -5.35
C ARG A 12 6.83 39.92 -4.23
N GLU A 13 6.00 39.94 -3.20
CA GLU A 13 5.88 38.90 -2.17
C GLU A 13 5.45 37.56 -2.79
N GLY A 14 6.18 37.03 -3.73
CA GLY A 14 5.70 35.90 -4.52
C GLY A 14 6.67 34.73 -4.64
N SER A 15 7.92 34.87 -4.21
CA SER A 15 8.92 33.79 -4.41
C SER A 15 9.02 32.83 -3.25
N ASP A 16 8.52 33.17 -2.07
CA ASP A 16 8.65 32.37 -0.84
C ASP A 16 7.36 31.62 -0.43
N GLU A 17 6.27 31.82 -1.17
CA GLU A 17 5.03 31.09 -0.92
C GLU A 17 5.15 29.61 -1.29
N PRO A 18 4.58 28.69 -0.49
CA PRO A 18 4.64 27.25 -0.74
C PRO A 18 4.21 26.84 -2.15
N LEU A 19 3.16 27.46 -2.71
CA LEU A 19 2.73 27.17 -4.08
C LEU A 19 3.74 27.64 -5.14
N ALA A 20 4.41 28.76 -4.94
CA ALA A 20 5.45 29.24 -5.85
C ALA A 20 6.66 28.30 -5.80
N ARG A 21 7.08 27.87 -4.60
CA ARG A 21 8.17 26.89 -4.44
C ARG A 21 7.81 25.55 -5.04
N LEU A 22 6.59 25.05 -4.80
CA LEU A 22 6.11 23.80 -5.39
C LEU A 22 6.19 23.84 -6.92
N ARG A 23 5.73 24.95 -7.53
CA ARG A 23 5.72 25.11 -8.99
C ARG A 23 7.13 25.26 -9.59
N ASN A 24 8.01 25.99 -8.92
CA ASN A 24 9.31 26.37 -9.48
C ASN A 24 10.43 25.39 -9.12
N HIS A 25 10.31 24.70 -7.99
CA HIS A 25 11.36 23.85 -7.42
C HIS A 25 10.91 22.42 -7.10
N GLY A 26 9.63 22.09 -7.34
CA GLY A 26 9.09 20.77 -7.07
C GLY A 26 8.67 20.52 -5.61
N PRO A 27 8.08 19.35 -5.34
CA PRO A 27 7.56 19.01 -4.01
C PRO A 27 8.65 18.84 -2.95
N GLU A 28 9.88 18.54 -3.35
CA GLU A 28 11.04 18.36 -2.46
C GLU A 28 11.43 19.68 -1.75
N ALA A 29 11.02 20.82 -2.29
CA ALA A 29 11.26 22.13 -1.70
C ALA A 29 10.31 22.46 -0.53
N LEU A 30 9.31 21.61 -0.26
CA LEU A 30 8.29 21.84 0.76
C LEU A 30 8.44 20.87 1.92
N SER A 31 8.18 21.36 3.13
CA SER A 31 8.00 20.52 4.31
C SER A 31 6.67 19.75 4.25
N GLU A 32 6.55 18.68 5.06
CA GLU A 32 5.30 17.90 5.18
C GLU A 32 4.09 18.81 5.54
N ALA A 33 4.31 19.77 6.43
CA ALA A 33 3.26 20.71 6.83
C ALA A 33 2.83 21.64 5.69
N GLU A 34 3.75 22.05 4.83
CA GLU A 34 3.43 22.88 3.66
C GLU A 34 2.73 22.07 2.58
N LEU A 35 3.18 20.83 2.31
CA LEU A 35 2.51 19.91 1.39
C LEU A 35 1.07 19.63 1.83
N LEU A 36 0.88 19.29 3.10
CA LEU A 36 -0.44 19.07 3.67
C LEU A 36 -1.27 20.36 3.64
N GLY A 37 -0.67 21.51 3.94
CA GLY A 37 -1.32 22.82 3.87
C GLY A 37 -1.84 23.14 2.48
N VAL A 38 -1.07 22.86 1.44
CA VAL A 38 -1.48 22.99 0.04
C VAL A 38 -2.67 22.08 -0.27
N LEU A 39 -2.61 20.83 0.17
CA LEU A 39 -3.68 19.84 -0.08
C LEU A 39 -4.99 20.20 0.63
N LEU A 40 -4.91 20.68 1.88
CA LEU A 40 -6.10 20.96 2.70
C LEU A 40 -6.74 22.32 2.40
N GLU A 41 -5.99 23.28 1.84
CA GLU A 41 -6.47 24.64 1.56
C GLU A 41 -7.25 25.25 2.74
N HIS A 42 -6.64 25.26 3.94
CA HIS A 42 -7.28 25.79 5.15
C HIS A 42 -6.87 27.22 5.42
N GLY A 43 -7.88 28.10 5.54
CA GLY A 43 -7.65 29.53 5.81
C GLY A 43 -7.49 30.37 4.54
N ARG A 44 -7.20 31.67 4.75
CA ARG A 44 -7.13 32.67 3.67
C ARG A 44 -5.72 32.82 3.08
N THR A 45 -4.71 32.29 3.75
CA THR A 45 -3.31 32.37 3.32
C THR A 45 -2.63 31.02 3.43
N HIS A 46 -1.61 30.78 2.60
CA HIS A 46 -0.82 29.56 2.65
C HIS A 46 -0.10 29.38 4.00
N ALA A 47 0.37 30.46 4.62
CA ALA A 47 0.97 30.40 5.95
C ALA A 47 -0.02 29.95 7.03
N ALA A 48 -1.29 30.33 6.94
CA ALA A 48 -2.34 29.84 7.84
C ALA A 48 -2.63 28.36 7.60
N SER A 49 -2.68 27.93 6.32
CA SER A 49 -2.85 26.53 5.94
C SER A 49 -1.71 25.66 6.45
N SER A 50 -0.45 26.09 6.29
CA SER A 50 0.72 25.35 6.76
C SER A 50 0.77 25.23 8.29
N ARG A 51 0.45 26.31 9.02
CA ARG A 51 0.35 26.25 10.49
C ARG A 51 -0.77 25.32 10.98
N TYR A 52 -1.89 25.31 10.29
CA TYR A 52 -2.97 24.36 10.60
C TYR A 52 -2.52 22.93 10.33
N ALA A 53 -1.91 22.67 9.18
CA ALA A 53 -1.40 21.36 8.80
C ALA A 53 -0.33 20.86 9.77
N ALA A 54 0.57 21.72 10.27
CA ALA A 54 1.54 21.35 11.28
C ALA A 54 0.87 20.83 12.57
N ARG A 55 -0.15 21.54 13.07
CA ARG A 55 -0.91 21.07 14.26
C ARG A 55 -1.62 19.74 14.02
N VAL A 56 -2.15 19.52 12.82
CA VAL A 56 -2.76 18.24 12.45
C VAL A 56 -1.70 17.14 12.46
N LEU A 57 -0.56 17.36 11.82
CA LEU A 57 0.55 16.38 11.83
C LEU A 57 1.00 16.05 13.25
N ASP A 58 1.17 17.06 14.10
CA ASP A 58 1.56 16.87 15.51
C ASP A 58 0.52 16.05 16.28
N ALA A 59 -0.77 16.34 16.10
CA ALA A 59 -1.86 15.61 16.77
C ALA A 59 -1.92 14.13 16.40
N TYR A 60 -1.57 13.78 15.15
CA TYR A 60 -1.54 12.41 14.66
C TYR A 60 -0.18 11.73 14.80
N GLY A 61 0.86 12.43 15.24
CA GLY A 61 2.22 11.88 15.35
C GLY A 61 2.92 11.73 13.98
N GLY A 62 2.56 12.55 13.00
CA GLY A 62 3.20 12.63 11.68
C GLY A 62 2.32 12.20 10.51
N ALA A 63 2.83 12.42 9.29
CA ALA A 63 2.10 12.20 8.03
C ALA A 63 1.68 10.74 7.84
N ARG A 64 2.51 9.79 8.29
CA ARG A 64 2.22 8.36 8.17
C ARG A 64 1.00 7.92 8.99
N SER A 65 0.92 8.35 10.25
CA SER A 65 -0.21 8.04 11.13
C SER A 65 -1.48 8.72 10.63
N LEU A 66 -1.36 9.99 10.19
CA LEU A 66 -2.46 10.71 9.57
C LEU A 66 -3.01 9.99 8.32
N ALA A 67 -2.14 9.45 7.47
CA ALA A 67 -2.54 8.71 6.27
C ALA A 67 -3.31 7.40 6.56
N ARG A 68 -3.23 6.89 7.79
CA ARG A 68 -3.94 5.67 8.25
C ARG A 68 -5.22 5.96 8.99
N ALA A 69 -5.44 7.20 9.38
CA ALA A 69 -6.62 7.59 10.14
C ALA A 69 -7.90 7.35 9.34
N GLY A 70 -8.93 6.88 10.02
CA GLY A 70 -10.23 6.62 9.43
C GLY A 70 -11.02 7.90 9.15
N PHE A 71 -12.04 7.80 8.28
CA PHE A 71 -12.89 8.96 7.94
C PHE A 71 -13.47 9.66 9.18
N GLY A 72 -13.93 8.90 10.18
CA GLY A 72 -14.53 9.47 11.39
C GLY A 72 -13.58 10.39 12.15
N GLU A 73 -12.32 9.97 12.34
CA GLU A 73 -11.28 10.76 13.00
C GLU A 73 -10.91 11.98 12.17
N LEU A 74 -10.61 11.76 10.89
CA LEU A 74 -10.25 12.84 9.96
C LEU A 74 -11.36 13.89 9.82
N ALA A 75 -12.61 13.47 9.83
CA ALA A 75 -13.74 14.39 9.67
C ALA A 75 -13.92 15.32 10.88
N ILE A 76 -13.54 14.89 12.09
CA ILE A 76 -13.56 15.71 13.30
C ILE A 76 -12.54 16.85 13.17
N ASP A 77 -11.31 16.55 12.77
CA ASP A 77 -10.23 17.52 12.77
C ASP A 77 -10.15 18.34 11.48
N LEU A 78 -10.39 17.74 10.33
CA LEU A 78 -10.28 18.41 9.02
C LEU A 78 -11.61 18.95 8.50
N GLY A 79 -12.72 18.45 9.01
CA GLY A 79 -14.04 18.58 8.41
C GLY A 79 -14.25 17.60 7.24
N ALA A 80 -15.47 17.13 7.05
CA ALA A 80 -15.81 16.03 6.14
C ALA A 80 -15.24 16.20 4.71
N LYS A 81 -15.35 17.41 4.15
CA LYS A 81 -14.90 17.66 2.76
C LYS A 81 -13.39 17.50 2.58
N ARG A 82 -12.59 18.00 3.54
CA ARG A 82 -11.13 17.90 3.50
C ARG A 82 -10.67 16.48 3.80
N ALA A 83 -11.31 15.81 4.76
CA ALA A 83 -11.05 14.40 5.06
C ALA A 83 -11.22 13.52 3.81
N LEU A 84 -12.32 13.67 3.07
CA LEU A 84 -12.55 12.94 1.83
C LEU A 84 -11.51 13.24 0.74
N ARG A 85 -11.12 14.53 0.58
CA ARG A 85 -10.05 14.91 -0.37
C ARG A 85 -8.72 14.29 0.00
N PHE A 86 -8.36 14.34 1.30
CA PHE A 86 -7.12 13.76 1.81
C PHE A 86 -7.09 12.25 1.58
N MET A 87 -8.15 11.54 1.96
CA MET A 87 -8.26 10.10 1.74
C MET A 87 -8.17 9.74 0.25
N ALA A 88 -8.81 10.52 -0.62
CA ALA A 88 -8.73 10.31 -2.07
C ALA A 88 -7.30 10.51 -2.60
N ALA A 89 -6.57 11.53 -2.11
CA ALA A 89 -5.19 11.78 -2.51
C ALA A 89 -4.26 10.64 -2.05
N ILE A 90 -4.40 10.16 -0.81
CA ILE A 90 -3.65 9.02 -0.29
C ILE A 90 -3.93 7.76 -1.12
N GLU A 91 -5.20 7.46 -1.41
CA GLU A 91 -5.57 6.29 -2.20
C GLU A 91 -5.06 6.39 -3.64
N LEU A 92 -5.13 7.57 -4.27
CA LEU A 92 -4.59 7.79 -5.60
C LEU A 92 -3.06 7.60 -5.62
N SER A 93 -2.35 8.13 -4.63
CA SER A 93 -0.89 7.94 -4.48
C SER A 93 -0.55 6.46 -4.29
N ARG A 94 -1.31 5.76 -3.44
CA ARG A 94 -1.14 4.32 -3.24
C ARG A 94 -1.31 3.54 -4.56
N ARG A 95 -2.34 3.87 -5.36
CA ARG A 95 -2.55 3.25 -6.67
C ARG A 95 -1.46 3.59 -7.68
N ALA A 96 -0.99 4.84 -7.69
CA ALA A 96 0.06 5.29 -8.60
C ALA A 96 1.41 4.63 -8.30
N LEU A 97 1.73 4.44 -7.01
CA LEU A 97 2.95 3.76 -6.56
C LEU A 97 2.85 2.23 -6.60
N SER A 98 1.63 1.69 -6.59
CA SER A 98 1.41 0.27 -6.79
C SER A 98 1.69 -0.06 -8.25
N GLU A 99 2.82 -0.68 -8.55
CA GLU A 99 2.96 -1.33 -9.85
C GLU A 99 1.89 -2.41 -9.93
N PRO A 100 0.92 -2.33 -10.87
CA PRO A 100 0.05 -3.47 -11.11
C PRO A 100 0.94 -4.65 -11.45
N LEU A 101 0.57 -5.85 -11.02
CA LEU A 101 1.24 -7.05 -11.49
C LEU A 101 1.28 -6.97 -13.01
N ARG A 102 2.47 -6.69 -13.57
CA ARG A 102 2.63 -6.53 -15.01
C ARG A 102 2.26 -7.85 -15.65
N ALA A 103 1.18 -7.87 -16.41
CA ALA A 103 0.79 -9.05 -17.16
C ALA A 103 2.01 -9.55 -17.94
N GLY A 104 2.38 -10.81 -17.70
CA GLY A 104 3.51 -11.43 -18.38
C GLY A 104 4.88 -11.30 -17.70
N VAL A 105 5.04 -10.54 -16.61
CA VAL A 105 6.28 -10.51 -15.83
C VAL A 105 6.25 -11.63 -14.78
N PRO A 106 7.22 -12.56 -14.79
CA PRO A 106 7.25 -13.65 -13.82
C PRO A 106 7.59 -13.17 -12.40
N LEU A 107 6.96 -13.77 -11.41
CA LEU A 107 7.34 -13.68 -10.00
C LEU A 107 8.29 -14.85 -9.68
N ARG A 108 9.60 -14.61 -9.75
CA ARG A 108 10.61 -15.66 -9.61
C ARG A 108 11.22 -15.75 -8.22
N SER A 109 10.94 -14.77 -7.37
CA SER A 109 11.48 -14.69 -6.02
C SER A 109 10.51 -13.98 -5.08
N SER A 110 10.68 -14.23 -3.78
CA SER A 110 9.99 -13.49 -2.72
C SER A 110 10.18 -11.99 -2.84
N ARG A 111 11.34 -11.54 -3.32
CA ARG A 111 11.64 -10.12 -3.57
C ARG A 111 10.76 -9.53 -4.67
N ASP A 112 10.47 -10.28 -5.73
CA ASP A 112 9.57 -9.81 -6.79
C ASP A 112 8.15 -9.65 -6.24
N VAL A 113 7.71 -10.63 -5.43
CA VAL A 113 6.42 -10.56 -4.73
C VAL A 113 6.40 -9.35 -3.78
N HIS A 114 7.41 -9.18 -2.92
CA HIS A 114 7.48 -8.05 -2.00
C HIS A 114 7.38 -6.72 -2.75
N ARG A 115 8.20 -6.51 -3.77
CA ARG A 115 8.20 -5.28 -4.59
C ARG A 115 6.83 -5.00 -5.21
N ALA A 116 6.15 -6.03 -5.72
CA ALA A 116 4.84 -5.88 -6.35
C ALA A 116 3.72 -5.54 -5.37
N PHE A 117 3.85 -5.97 -4.11
CA PHE A 117 2.77 -5.87 -3.13
C PHE A 117 3.02 -4.86 -2.01
N GLU A 118 4.27 -4.47 -1.71
CA GLU A 118 4.60 -3.59 -0.59
C GLU A 118 3.75 -2.30 -0.58
N ALA A 119 3.78 -1.53 -1.66
CA ALA A 119 3.02 -0.29 -1.76
C ALA A 119 1.49 -0.48 -1.73
N ARG A 120 1.02 -1.70 -2.01
CA ARG A 120 -0.40 -2.03 -2.11
C ARG A 120 -1.00 -2.49 -0.80
N VAL A 121 -0.24 -3.23 0.00
CA VAL A 121 -0.79 -3.91 1.19
C VAL A 121 -0.08 -3.59 2.49
N ALA A 122 1.22 -3.21 2.50
CA ALA A 122 1.99 -3.05 3.74
C ALA A 122 1.46 -1.96 4.68
N GLU A 123 0.76 -0.97 4.14
CA GLU A 123 0.23 0.16 4.90
C GLU A 123 -1.29 0.06 5.15
N LEU A 124 -1.93 -1.04 4.75
CA LEU A 124 -3.35 -1.23 5.03
C LEU A 124 -3.59 -1.41 6.54
N PRO A 125 -4.65 -0.80 7.09
CA PRO A 125 -4.98 -0.92 8.51
C PRO A 125 -5.50 -2.31 8.89
N ASP A 126 -6.10 -3.01 7.91
CA ASP A 126 -6.62 -4.36 8.07
C ASP A 126 -5.64 -5.37 7.49
N GLU A 127 -5.67 -6.57 8.03
CA GLU A 127 -5.01 -7.72 7.44
C GLU A 127 -5.75 -8.15 6.18
N VAL A 128 -5.04 -8.30 5.06
CA VAL A 128 -5.58 -8.70 3.76
C VAL A 128 -4.80 -9.89 3.27
N VAL A 129 -5.51 -10.91 2.80
CA VAL A 129 -4.90 -12.07 2.17
C VAL A 129 -5.28 -12.13 0.70
N LEU A 130 -4.27 -12.23 -0.15
CA LEU A 130 -4.40 -12.27 -1.60
C LEU A 130 -3.87 -13.62 -2.10
N ALA A 131 -4.60 -14.24 -3.02
CA ALA A 131 -4.08 -15.35 -3.82
C ALA A 131 -3.64 -14.82 -5.18
N VAL A 132 -2.39 -15.04 -5.53
CA VAL A 132 -1.79 -14.76 -6.84
C VAL A 132 -1.67 -16.07 -7.58
N LEU A 133 -2.38 -16.20 -8.67
CA LEU A 133 -2.47 -17.42 -9.48
C LEU A 133 -1.48 -17.34 -10.62
N LEU A 134 -0.68 -18.39 -10.81
CA LEU A 134 0.45 -18.39 -11.73
C LEU A 134 0.26 -19.37 -12.91
N ASP A 135 0.81 -19.01 -14.07
CA ASP A 135 1.00 -19.90 -15.21
C ASP A 135 2.30 -20.73 -15.10
N VAL A 136 2.53 -21.60 -16.07
CA VAL A 136 3.73 -22.46 -16.18
C VAL A 136 5.06 -21.68 -16.24
N LYS A 137 5.02 -20.39 -16.53
CA LYS A 137 6.19 -19.49 -16.56
C LYS A 137 6.28 -18.62 -15.31
N GLN A 138 5.53 -18.97 -14.26
CA GLN A 138 5.42 -18.20 -13.01
C GLN A 138 4.92 -16.76 -13.20
N ARG A 139 4.13 -16.51 -14.23
CA ARG A 139 3.53 -15.21 -14.49
C ARG A 139 2.14 -15.17 -13.88
N PRO A 140 1.78 -14.06 -13.21
CA PRO A 140 0.43 -13.87 -12.71
C PRO A 140 -0.61 -13.91 -13.82
N VAL A 141 -1.59 -14.81 -13.72
CA VAL A 141 -2.76 -14.88 -14.58
C VAL A 141 -3.98 -14.27 -13.92
N ALA A 142 -4.04 -14.32 -12.60
CA ALA A 142 -5.08 -13.66 -11.82
C ALA A 142 -4.59 -13.35 -10.41
N GLU A 143 -5.22 -12.36 -9.79
CA GLU A 143 -5.07 -12.01 -8.40
C GLU A 143 -6.47 -11.87 -7.79
N ARG A 144 -6.66 -12.42 -6.60
CA ARG A 144 -7.94 -12.35 -5.88
C ARG A 144 -7.70 -12.11 -4.40
N MET A 145 -8.47 -11.18 -3.84
CA MET A 145 -8.56 -11.05 -2.39
C MET A 145 -9.39 -12.22 -1.87
N ILE A 146 -8.78 -13.02 -1.00
CA ILE A 146 -9.39 -14.21 -0.39
C ILE A 146 -10.03 -13.86 0.93
N ALA A 147 -9.36 -13.00 1.70
CA ALA A 147 -9.84 -12.62 3.01
C ALA A 147 -9.40 -11.20 3.37
N ARG A 148 -10.21 -10.53 4.20
CA ARG A 148 -9.92 -9.28 4.84
C ARG A 148 -10.47 -9.35 6.25
N GLY A 149 -9.66 -9.06 7.26
CA GLY A 149 -10.03 -9.22 8.65
C GLY A 149 -9.46 -8.13 9.55
N SER A 150 -9.85 -8.22 10.83
CA SER A 150 -9.25 -7.43 11.89
C SER A 150 -7.95 -8.08 12.36
N PRO A 151 -7.12 -7.38 13.18
CA PRO A 151 -5.90 -7.95 13.78
C PRO A 151 -6.11 -9.21 14.63
N ALA A 152 -7.38 -9.59 14.90
CA ALA A 152 -7.74 -10.79 15.65
C ALA A 152 -7.85 -12.06 14.78
N GLY A 153 -7.66 -11.95 13.47
CA GLY A 153 -7.61 -13.09 12.56
C GLY A 153 -8.35 -12.87 11.23
N CYS A 154 -7.79 -13.45 10.20
CA CYS A 154 -8.33 -13.45 8.84
C CYS A 154 -8.51 -14.93 8.42
N ALA A 155 -9.75 -15.39 8.36
CA ALA A 155 -10.03 -16.78 7.99
C ALA A 155 -9.87 -16.99 6.49
N VAL A 156 -8.85 -17.73 6.10
CA VAL A 156 -8.60 -18.12 4.69
C VAL A 156 -9.27 -19.45 4.42
N SER A 157 -10.09 -19.52 3.38
CA SER A 157 -10.73 -20.75 2.94
C SER A 157 -9.87 -21.45 1.89
N VAL A 158 -9.22 -22.57 2.28
CA VAL A 158 -8.44 -23.42 1.36
C VAL A 158 -9.25 -23.80 0.13
N ARG A 159 -10.52 -24.20 0.33
CA ARG A 159 -11.43 -24.56 -0.76
C ARG A 159 -11.63 -23.43 -1.76
N GLU A 160 -11.76 -22.20 -1.27
CA GLU A 160 -11.96 -21.03 -2.14
C GLU A 160 -10.71 -20.73 -2.96
N VAL A 161 -9.52 -20.78 -2.35
CA VAL A 161 -8.24 -20.60 -3.04
C VAL A 161 -8.11 -21.57 -4.21
N PHE A 162 -8.33 -22.86 -3.97
CA PHE A 162 -8.18 -23.88 -5.02
C PHE A 162 -9.29 -23.83 -6.05
N ALA A 163 -10.53 -23.52 -5.67
CA ALA A 163 -11.62 -23.33 -6.63
C ALA A 163 -11.32 -22.18 -7.61
N LEU A 164 -10.70 -21.10 -7.12
CA LEU A 164 -10.23 -20.00 -7.96
C LEU A 164 -9.09 -20.43 -8.89
N ALA A 165 -8.09 -21.16 -8.35
CA ALA A 165 -6.95 -21.63 -9.13
C ALA A 165 -7.37 -22.54 -10.28
N VAL A 166 -8.29 -23.46 -10.03
CA VAL A 166 -8.86 -24.35 -11.07
C VAL A 166 -9.62 -23.55 -12.13
N ARG A 167 -10.47 -22.61 -11.71
CA ARG A 167 -11.27 -21.78 -12.64
C ARG A 167 -10.40 -20.93 -13.57
N GLU A 168 -9.30 -20.40 -13.06
CA GLU A 168 -8.37 -19.54 -13.81
C GLU A 168 -7.29 -20.39 -14.54
N ALA A 169 -7.39 -21.71 -14.52
CA ALA A 169 -6.42 -22.66 -15.11
C ALA A 169 -4.97 -22.38 -14.65
N ALA A 170 -4.80 -21.98 -13.39
CA ALA A 170 -3.49 -21.76 -12.80
C ALA A 170 -2.75 -23.08 -12.58
N VAL A 171 -1.43 -23.02 -12.56
CA VAL A 171 -0.55 -24.17 -12.25
C VAL A 171 0.24 -24.00 -10.96
N GLY A 172 0.10 -22.86 -10.29
CA GLY A 172 0.71 -22.58 -9.00
C GLY A 172 0.06 -21.37 -8.33
N ILE A 173 0.25 -21.29 -7.02
CA ILE A 173 -0.36 -20.28 -6.17
C ILE A 173 0.74 -19.61 -5.34
N VAL A 174 0.74 -18.28 -5.26
CA VAL A 174 1.45 -17.52 -4.23
C VAL A 174 0.41 -16.88 -3.32
N LEU A 175 0.52 -17.14 -2.02
CA LEU A 175 -0.27 -16.42 -1.02
C LEU A 175 0.49 -15.20 -0.57
N VAL A 176 -0.18 -14.06 -0.48
CA VAL A 176 0.41 -12.79 -0.01
C VAL A 176 -0.50 -12.20 1.04
N HIS A 177 0.03 -11.86 2.20
CA HIS A 177 -0.71 -11.07 3.17
C HIS A 177 0.16 -10.02 3.87
N ASN A 178 -0.46 -9.03 4.47
CA ASN A 178 0.22 -7.99 5.24
C ASN A 178 -0.04 -8.16 6.73
N HIS A 179 0.96 -7.76 7.52
CA HIS A 179 0.80 -7.56 8.95
C HIS A 179 0.72 -6.04 9.25
N PRO A 180 -0.42 -5.52 9.70
CA PRO A 180 -0.56 -4.10 10.06
C PRO A 180 0.39 -3.65 11.17
N SER A 181 0.87 -4.58 12.01
CA SER A 181 1.90 -4.33 13.04
C SER A 181 3.23 -3.87 12.46
N GLY A 182 3.52 -4.21 11.19
CA GLY A 182 4.81 -3.97 10.54
C GLY A 182 5.87 -5.02 10.83
N ASP A 183 5.54 -6.08 11.56
CA ASP A 183 6.41 -7.24 11.80
C ASP A 183 5.98 -8.40 10.87
N PRO A 184 6.81 -8.85 9.91
CA PRO A 184 6.47 -9.93 9.00
C PRO A 184 6.63 -11.34 9.62
N THR A 185 6.94 -11.44 10.91
CA THR A 185 7.08 -12.76 11.56
C THR A 185 5.78 -13.54 11.49
N PRO A 186 5.80 -14.81 10.95
CA PRO A 186 4.59 -15.60 10.82
C PRO A 186 3.98 -15.96 12.17
N SER A 187 2.67 -15.82 12.29
CA SER A 187 1.88 -16.30 13.41
C SER A 187 1.69 -17.83 13.33
N GLU A 188 1.14 -18.44 14.37
CA GLU A 188 0.73 -19.85 14.35
C GLU A 188 -0.38 -20.10 13.31
N ALA A 189 -1.30 -19.15 13.15
CA ALA A 189 -2.37 -19.23 12.15
C ALA A 189 -1.80 -19.21 10.73
N ASP A 190 -0.77 -18.37 10.45
CA ASP A 190 -0.10 -18.33 9.15
C ASP A 190 0.59 -19.67 8.82
N ARG A 191 1.22 -20.27 9.80
CA ARG A 191 1.82 -21.60 9.66
C ARG A 191 0.78 -22.67 9.37
N ALA A 192 -0.31 -22.68 10.14
CA ALA A 192 -1.38 -23.66 10.00
C ALA A 192 -2.04 -23.58 8.61
N ILE A 193 -2.40 -22.38 8.16
CA ILE A 193 -3.00 -22.21 6.83
C ILE A 193 -2.02 -22.54 5.69
N THR A 194 -0.73 -22.22 5.87
CA THR A 194 0.31 -22.59 4.91
C THR A 194 0.39 -24.12 4.76
N ASP A 195 0.44 -24.85 5.88
CA ASP A 195 0.48 -26.30 5.89
C ASP A 195 -0.77 -26.93 5.25
N GLU A 196 -1.95 -26.35 5.48
CA GLU A 196 -3.19 -26.81 4.85
C GLU A 196 -3.16 -26.59 3.34
N LEU A 197 -2.71 -25.44 2.87
CA LEU A 197 -2.59 -25.12 1.45
C LEU A 197 -1.55 -26.02 0.77
N VAL A 198 -0.41 -26.27 1.39
CA VAL A 198 0.60 -27.21 0.87
C VAL A 198 0.03 -28.59 0.70
N ARG A 199 -0.62 -29.16 1.74
CA ARG A 199 -1.24 -30.48 1.67
C ARG A 199 -2.31 -30.57 0.60
N ALA A 200 -3.20 -29.60 0.52
CA ALA A 200 -4.23 -29.56 -0.52
C ALA A 200 -3.64 -29.41 -1.92
N GLY A 201 -2.61 -28.59 -2.07
CA GLY A 201 -1.90 -28.38 -3.33
C GLY A 201 -1.24 -29.65 -3.86
N LEU A 202 -0.63 -30.47 -2.99
CA LEU A 202 -0.05 -31.76 -3.34
C LEU A 202 -1.12 -32.72 -3.91
N VAL A 203 -2.29 -32.79 -3.27
CA VAL A 203 -3.38 -33.66 -3.71
C VAL A 203 -3.96 -33.23 -5.05
N LEU A 204 -4.06 -31.88 -5.28
CA LEU A 204 -4.69 -31.33 -6.46
C LEU A 204 -3.73 -31.11 -7.64
N GLY A 205 -2.42 -31.31 -7.45
CA GLY A 205 -1.41 -30.96 -8.44
C GLY A 205 -1.30 -29.44 -8.70
N LEU A 206 -1.65 -28.63 -7.70
CA LEU A 206 -1.64 -27.16 -7.74
C LEU A 206 -0.80 -26.64 -6.56
N PRO A 207 0.54 -26.61 -6.67
CA PRO A 207 1.40 -26.29 -5.54
C PRO A 207 1.23 -24.86 -5.04
N LEU A 208 1.33 -24.69 -3.71
CA LEU A 208 1.65 -23.40 -3.11
C LEU A 208 3.13 -23.14 -3.39
N VAL A 209 3.40 -22.19 -4.29
CA VAL A 209 4.78 -21.83 -4.71
C VAL A 209 5.49 -21.05 -3.63
N ASP A 210 4.78 -20.11 -2.98
CA ASP A 210 5.28 -19.38 -1.81
C ASP A 210 4.10 -18.82 -1.00
N HIS A 211 4.37 -18.50 0.25
CA HIS A 211 3.54 -17.67 1.10
C HIS A 211 4.42 -16.51 1.61
N VAL A 212 4.06 -15.29 1.24
CA VAL A 212 4.87 -14.10 1.54
C VAL A 212 4.08 -13.16 2.43
N ILE A 213 4.61 -12.92 3.62
CA ILE A 213 4.10 -11.91 4.55
C ILE A 213 4.80 -10.59 4.26
N VAL A 214 4.03 -9.58 3.87
CA VAL A 214 4.53 -8.27 3.47
C VAL A 214 4.34 -7.28 4.60
N ALA A 215 5.43 -6.69 5.06
CA ALA A 215 5.44 -5.57 6.00
C ALA A 215 6.26 -4.42 5.41
N ARG A 216 6.37 -3.30 6.13
CA ARG A 216 7.15 -2.15 5.68
C ARG A 216 8.60 -2.53 5.47
N SER A 217 9.11 -2.32 4.25
CA SER A 217 10.52 -2.54 3.89
C SER A 217 11.04 -3.93 4.22
N LYS A 218 10.16 -4.86 4.64
CA LYS A 218 10.48 -6.22 5.04
C LYS A 218 9.43 -7.19 4.52
N ALA A 219 9.86 -8.41 4.27
CA ALA A 219 8.95 -9.51 3.99
C ALA A 219 9.50 -10.79 4.64
N PHE A 220 8.60 -11.72 4.90
CA PHE A 220 8.94 -13.09 5.24
C PHE A 220 8.40 -13.99 4.14
N SER A 221 9.22 -14.91 3.65
CA SER A 221 8.84 -15.93 2.68
C SER A 221 8.96 -17.30 3.33
N PHE A 222 7.90 -18.07 3.26
CA PHE A 222 7.91 -19.45 3.73
C PHE A 222 8.80 -20.34 2.87
N LEU A 223 8.90 -20.05 1.56
CA LEU A 223 9.81 -20.75 0.66
C LEU A 223 11.28 -20.49 1.04
N ASP A 224 11.67 -19.23 1.19
CA ASP A 224 13.04 -18.84 1.52
C ASP A 224 13.46 -19.35 2.90
N ALA A 225 12.50 -19.46 3.83
CA ALA A 225 12.70 -20.01 5.17
C ALA A 225 12.72 -21.55 5.21
N GLY A 226 12.43 -22.23 4.08
CA GLY A 226 12.34 -23.70 4.03
C GLY A 226 11.13 -24.26 4.78
N LEU A 227 10.05 -23.47 4.94
CA LEU A 227 8.85 -23.82 5.71
C LEU A 227 7.67 -24.29 4.86
N LEU A 228 7.85 -24.50 3.55
CA LEU A 228 6.79 -25.09 2.69
C LEU A 228 6.77 -26.62 2.70
N GLY A 229 7.57 -27.28 3.55
CA GLY A 229 7.77 -28.72 3.52
C GLY A 229 8.45 -29.18 2.23
N ASP A 230 8.61 -30.49 2.04
CA ASP A 230 9.15 -31.09 0.81
C ASP A 230 8.12 -31.09 -0.34
N ALA A 231 7.41 -29.95 -0.52
CA ALA A 231 6.48 -29.74 -1.65
C ALA A 231 7.20 -29.73 -3.02
N ARG A 232 8.52 -29.86 -3.04
CA ARG A 232 9.29 -30.20 -4.24
C ARG A 232 9.21 -31.70 -4.51
N MET A 233 8.00 -32.21 -4.67
CA MET A 233 7.83 -33.53 -5.25
C MET A 233 8.33 -33.47 -6.70
N GLU A 234 9.36 -34.24 -6.94
CA GLU A 234 9.89 -34.67 -8.21
C GLU A 234 8.89 -34.49 -9.36
N GLN A 235 9.19 -33.50 -10.21
CA GLN A 235 8.56 -33.45 -11.52
C GLN A 235 9.11 -34.65 -12.29
N PRO A 236 8.24 -35.50 -12.85
CA PRO A 236 8.65 -36.64 -13.67
C PRO A 236 9.38 -36.20 -14.94
#